data_559ec5089a4b7678765421d6c12f4ed4
#
_entry.id   559ec5089a4b7678765421d6c12f4ed4
#
_cell.length_a   1.000
_cell.length_b   1.000
_cell.length_c   1.000
_cell.angle_alpha   90.00
_cell.angle_beta   90.00
_cell.angle_gamma   90.00
#
_symmetry.space_group_name_H-M   'P 1'
#
loop_
_entity.id
_entity.type
_entity.pdbx_description
1 polymer ?
#
loop_
_entity_poly.entity_id
_entity_poly.type
_entity_poly.pdbx_seq_one_letter_code
_entity_poly.pdbx_strand_id
1 'polypeptide(L)'
;MMRAVIIDDELRSRESLDILVKENCPNVQVIALAESVETGVAAIKEHKPDLIFLDIELQDGTGFDLLEKSAAADFHVIFTTAFENYALKALKISAVDYLLKPINAEELVQAVNKAKELRSKKDTNKNFELLLQNLQSNSGKHKIALPTSEGLTFINVSDIIRCQADGSYTHFFFKDKKKILVSKKIKEYEELLSPYNFVRVHHSHLVNLDEVTKYVRGDGGYVVMSDGETVYVSKRKKEDFMAALNKA
;
A
#
# COMPACT_ATOMS: atom_id res chain seq x y z
N MET A 1 28.22 5.31 0.04
CA MET A 1 27.40 6.23 -0.72
C MET A 1 26.34 5.39 -1.40
N MET A 2 25.05 5.74 -1.32
CA MET A 2 23.95 4.99 -1.92
C MET A 2 23.71 5.53 -3.34
N ARG A 3 23.68 4.65 -4.33
CA ARG A 3 23.51 5.02 -5.75
C ARG A 3 22.02 5.02 -6.07
N ALA A 4 21.49 6.14 -6.56
CA ALA A 4 20.07 6.30 -6.83
C ALA A 4 19.77 6.59 -8.30
N VAL A 5 18.61 6.11 -8.78
CA VAL A 5 18.01 6.48 -10.07
C VAL A 5 16.68 7.16 -9.80
N ILE A 6 16.38 8.24 -10.53
CA ILE A 6 15.07 8.92 -10.50
C ILE A 6 14.34 8.59 -11.80
N ILE A 7 13.10 8.13 -11.66
CA ILE A 7 12.25 7.70 -12.77
C ILE A 7 10.90 8.41 -12.66
N ASP A 8 10.63 9.33 -13.58
CA ASP A 8 9.47 10.21 -13.56
C ASP A 8 9.29 10.78 -14.97
N ASP A 9 8.12 10.80 -15.56
CA ASP A 9 7.93 11.27 -16.93
C ASP A 9 7.97 12.80 -17.05
N GLU A 10 7.76 13.52 -15.96
CA GLU A 10 7.81 14.97 -15.92
C GLU A 10 9.24 15.49 -15.69
N LEU A 11 9.83 16.15 -16.69
CA LEU A 11 11.20 16.68 -16.63
C LEU A 11 11.44 17.57 -15.40
N ARG A 12 10.50 18.47 -15.10
CA ARG A 12 10.62 19.39 -13.95
C ARG A 12 10.62 18.66 -12.62
N SER A 13 9.81 17.61 -12.49
CA SER A 13 9.77 16.76 -11.30
C SER A 13 11.10 16.04 -11.10
N ARG A 14 11.68 15.45 -12.16
CA ARG A 14 13.01 14.81 -12.13
C ARG A 14 14.13 15.77 -11.70
N GLU A 15 14.16 16.96 -12.31
CA GLU A 15 15.18 17.97 -12.00
C GLU A 15 15.04 18.50 -10.58
N SER A 16 13.82 18.80 -10.14
CA SER A 16 13.53 19.27 -8.77
C SER A 16 13.94 18.23 -7.74
N LEU A 17 13.60 16.96 -7.96
CA LEU A 17 13.98 15.89 -7.03
C LEU A 17 15.49 15.66 -7.00
N ASP A 18 16.17 15.72 -8.15
CA ASP A 18 17.64 15.61 -8.21
C ASP A 18 18.33 16.72 -7.40
N ILE A 19 17.85 17.95 -7.51
CA ILE A 19 18.33 19.09 -6.70
C ILE A 19 18.08 18.83 -5.21
N LEU A 20 16.85 18.46 -4.83
CA LEU A 20 16.50 18.18 -3.44
C LEU A 20 17.37 17.07 -2.83
N VAL A 21 17.62 16.00 -3.58
CA VAL A 21 18.49 14.89 -3.14
C VAL A 21 19.93 15.37 -2.95
N LYS A 22 20.47 16.16 -3.87
CA LYS A 22 21.83 16.70 -3.79
C LYS A 22 22.04 17.63 -2.60
N GLU A 23 21.04 18.48 -2.33
CA GLU A 23 21.11 19.45 -1.24
C GLU A 23 20.88 18.84 0.15
N ASN A 24 19.99 17.85 0.27
CA ASN A 24 19.53 17.37 1.56
C ASN A 24 20.01 15.95 1.92
N CYS A 25 20.50 15.17 0.95
CA CYS A 25 20.89 13.77 1.13
C CYS A 25 22.35 13.50 0.73
N PRO A 26 23.37 14.02 1.48
CA PRO A 26 24.78 13.97 1.07
C PRO A 26 25.35 12.54 0.91
N ASN A 27 24.65 11.52 1.44
CA ASN A 27 25.04 10.11 1.31
C ASN A 27 24.39 9.40 0.11
N VAL A 28 23.62 10.10 -0.72
CA VAL A 28 22.96 9.59 -1.92
C VAL A 28 23.57 10.26 -3.15
N GLN A 29 23.88 9.46 -4.16
CA GLN A 29 24.34 9.95 -5.45
C GLN A 29 23.31 9.57 -6.52
N VAL A 30 22.67 10.53 -7.14
CA VAL A 30 21.84 10.30 -8.32
C VAL A 30 22.78 10.01 -9.49
N ILE A 31 22.65 8.82 -10.09
CA ILE A 31 23.54 8.31 -11.14
C ILE A 31 22.87 8.26 -12.50
N ALA A 32 21.54 8.28 -12.56
CA ALA A 32 20.78 8.36 -13.80
C ALA A 32 19.38 8.95 -13.54
N LEU A 33 18.84 9.54 -14.60
CA LEU A 33 17.46 10.02 -14.70
C LEU A 33 16.78 9.27 -15.85
N ALA A 34 15.54 8.83 -15.66
CA ALA A 34 14.76 8.14 -16.68
C ALA A 34 13.33 8.72 -16.75
N GLU A 35 12.69 8.64 -17.91
CA GLU A 35 11.42 9.29 -18.18
C GLU A 35 10.28 8.31 -18.52
N SER A 36 10.56 7.02 -18.55
CA SER A 36 9.60 6.00 -18.97
C SER A 36 9.91 4.65 -18.32
N VAL A 37 8.99 3.71 -18.44
CA VAL A 37 9.22 2.31 -18.03
C VAL A 37 10.43 1.73 -18.75
N GLU A 38 10.51 1.95 -20.07
CA GLU A 38 11.61 1.38 -20.90
C GLU A 38 12.97 1.94 -20.49
N THR A 39 13.10 3.26 -20.41
CA THR A 39 14.35 3.93 -20.02
C THR A 39 14.72 3.64 -18.57
N GLY A 40 13.74 3.52 -17.68
CA GLY A 40 13.92 3.14 -16.27
C GLY A 40 14.48 1.74 -16.11
N VAL A 41 13.91 0.76 -16.82
CA VAL A 41 14.42 -0.63 -16.82
C VAL A 41 15.85 -0.70 -17.36
N ALA A 42 16.15 0.05 -18.43
CA ALA A 42 17.51 0.13 -18.99
C ALA A 42 18.49 0.71 -17.97
N ALA A 43 18.12 1.83 -17.32
CA ALA A 43 18.96 2.47 -16.30
C ALA A 43 19.23 1.56 -15.09
N ILE A 44 18.21 0.81 -14.62
CA ILE A 44 18.38 -0.15 -13.52
C ILE A 44 19.35 -1.27 -13.91
N LYS A 45 19.21 -1.84 -15.10
CA LYS A 45 20.10 -2.92 -15.59
C LYS A 45 21.55 -2.46 -15.73
N GLU A 46 21.75 -1.27 -16.30
CA GLU A 46 23.09 -0.71 -16.57
C GLU A 46 23.79 -0.29 -15.27
N HIS A 47 23.06 0.45 -14.42
CA HIS A 47 23.68 1.11 -13.29
C HIS A 47 23.58 0.34 -11.99
N LYS A 48 22.69 -0.66 -11.88
CA LYS A 48 22.44 -1.46 -10.66
C LYS A 48 22.35 -0.56 -9.41
N PRO A 49 21.37 0.33 -9.34
CA PRO A 49 21.23 1.26 -8.22
C PRO A 49 20.91 0.54 -6.92
N ASP A 50 21.17 1.20 -5.79
CA ASP A 50 20.77 0.77 -4.46
C ASP A 50 19.36 1.26 -4.12
N LEU A 51 18.94 2.36 -4.75
CA LEU A 51 17.66 3.04 -4.50
C LEU A 51 17.08 3.54 -5.82
N ILE A 52 15.76 3.45 -5.97
CA ILE A 52 15.05 4.17 -7.03
C ILE A 52 13.99 5.08 -6.42
N PHE A 53 13.89 6.30 -6.93
CA PHE A 53 12.74 7.18 -6.79
C PHE A 53 11.87 6.96 -8.03
N LEU A 54 10.61 6.58 -7.83
CA LEU A 54 9.77 6.07 -8.91
C LEU A 54 8.41 6.73 -8.90
N ASP A 55 8.06 7.42 -9.98
CA ASP A 55 6.67 7.83 -10.17
C ASP A 55 5.79 6.63 -10.49
N ILE A 56 4.55 6.70 -10.05
CA ILE A 56 3.56 5.66 -10.28
C ILE A 56 3.01 5.74 -11.70
N GLU A 57 2.78 6.93 -12.22
CA GLU A 57 2.36 7.14 -13.61
C GLU A 57 3.56 7.52 -14.46
N LEU A 58 3.72 6.80 -15.57
CA LEU A 58 4.73 7.04 -16.58
C LEU A 58 4.07 7.04 -17.97
N GLN A 59 4.65 7.71 -18.97
CA GLN A 59 4.04 7.86 -20.31
C GLN A 59 3.73 6.53 -21.01
N ASP A 60 4.54 5.50 -20.77
CA ASP A 60 4.46 4.19 -21.44
C ASP A 60 3.98 3.06 -20.53
N GLY A 61 3.42 3.40 -19.35
CA GLY A 61 2.92 2.44 -18.38
C GLY A 61 2.93 2.97 -16.96
N THR A 62 3.06 2.08 -15.99
CA THR A 62 3.10 2.43 -14.57
C THR A 62 4.46 2.10 -13.95
N GLY A 63 4.79 2.75 -12.82
CA GLY A 63 5.94 2.39 -12.01
C GLY A 63 5.91 0.91 -11.59
N PHE A 64 4.72 0.30 -11.52
CA PHE A 64 4.55 -1.14 -11.22
C PHE A 64 4.99 -2.02 -12.38
N ASP A 65 4.67 -1.64 -13.62
CA ASP A 65 5.13 -2.35 -14.83
C ASP A 65 6.67 -2.36 -14.89
N LEU A 66 7.28 -1.25 -14.48
CA LEU A 66 8.74 -1.14 -14.37
C LEU A 66 9.29 -2.10 -13.31
N LEU A 67 8.68 -2.16 -12.13
CA LEU A 67 9.11 -3.04 -11.05
C LEU A 67 8.98 -4.52 -11.46
N GLU A 68 7.90 -4.89 -12.15
CA GLU A 68 7.71 -6.25 -12.66
C GLU A 68 8.83 -6.64 -13.64
N LYS A 69 9.16 -5.76 -14.59
CA LYS A 69 10.23 -5.97 -15.56
C LYS A 69 11.64 -5.96 -14.94
N SER A 70 11.77 -5.46 -13.71
CA SER A 70 13.04 -5.33 -12.97
C SER A 70 13.12 -6.25 -11.74
N ALA A 71 12.24 -7.24 -11.61
CA ALA A 71 12.08 -8.11 -10.44
C ALA A 71 13.33 -8.86 -9.98
N ALA A 72 14.30 -9.09 -10.89
CA ALA A 72 15.55 -9.77 -10.59
C ALA A 72 16.64 -8.85 -9.99
N ALA A 73 16.40 -7.54 -9.89
CA ALA A 73 17.37 -6.58 -9.39
C ALA A 73 17.14 -6.28 -7.89
N ASP A 74 18.21 -6.08 -7.14
CA ASP A 74 18.19 -5.81 -5.71
C ASP A 74 18.34 -4.30 -5.45
N PHE A 75 17.23 -3.63 -5.20
CA PHE A 75 17.19 -2.18 -4.90
C PHE A 75 16.00 -1.85 -3.99
N HIS A 76 16.09 -0.71 -3.33
CA HIS A 76 14.98 -0.12 -2.57
C HIS A 76 14.15 0.82 -3.44
N VAL A 77 12.86 0.96 -3.13
CA VAL A 77 11.93 1.83 -3.84
C VAL A 77 11.37 2.89 -2.91
N ILE A 78 11.45 4.14 -3.30
CA ILE A 78 10.67 5.26 -2.75
C ILE A 78 9.78 5.76 -3.89
N PHE A 79 8.47 5.63 -3.71
CA PHE A 79 7.54 6.18 -4.70
C PHE A 79 7.42 7.69 -4.57
N THR A 80 7.28 8.37 -5.72
CA THR A 80 7.03 9.82 -5.82
C THR A 80 5.82 10.03 -6.73
N THR A 81 4.77 10.74 -6.26
CA THR A 81 3.56 10.90 -7.09
C THR A 81 2.69 12.06 -6.65
N ALA A 82 1.86 12.58 -7.56
CA ALA A 82 0.85 13.59 -7.28
C ALA A 82 -0.44 13.02 -6.65
N PHE A 83 -0.60 11.70 -6.61
CA PHE A 83 -1.85 11.07 -6.17
C PHE A 83 -1.91 10.82 -4.67
N GLU A 84 -2.89 11.45 -4.01
CA GLU A 84 -3.24 11.19 -2.60
C GLU A 84 -4.05 9.88 -2.41
N ASN A 85 -4.25 9.08 -3.46
CA ASN A 85 -5.22 8.00 -3.47
C ASN A 85 -4.84 6.80 -2.61
N TYR A 86 -5.87 6.18 -2.04
CA TYR A 86 -5.87 5.13 -1.02
C TYR A 86 -5.17 3.81 -1.41
N ALA A 87 -5.12 3.48 -2.70
CA ALA A 87 -4.34 2.34 -3.21
C ALA A 87 -2.85 2.46 -2.85
N LEU A 88 -2.35 3.68 -2.76
CA LEU A 88 -0.98 4.00 -2.38
C LEU A 88 -0.68 3.79 -0.89
N LYS A 89 -1.68 3.80 -0.01
CA LYS A 89 -1.49 3.41 1.39
C LYS A 89 -1.23 1.91 1.54
N ALA A 90 -1.75 1.09 0.63
CA ALA A 90 -1.40 -0.34 0.53
C ALA A 90 0.05 -0.54 0.08
N LEU A 91 0.56 0.35 -0.76
CA LEU A 91 1.94 0.36 -1.25
C LEU A 91 2.96 0.81 -0.20
N LYS A 92 2.59 1.67 0.75
CA LYS A 92 3.44 2.03 1.91
C LYS A 92 3.90 0.81 2.71
N ILE A 93 3.23 -0.31 2.56
CA ILE A 93 3.54 -1.56 3.26
C ILE A 93 4.68 -2.32 2.58
N SER A 94 4.91 -2.12 1.28
CA SER A 94 5.88 -2.89 0.47
C SER A 94 7.05 -2.04 -0.05
N ALA A 95 6.86 -0.74 -0.24
CA ALA A 95 7.94 0.20 -0.54
C ALA A 95 8.64 0.67 0.74
N VAL A 96 9.86 1.18 0.60
CA VAL A 96 10.57 1.79 1.73
C VAL A 96 9.81 2.98 2.26
N ASP A 97 9.36 3.86 1.32
CA ASP A 97 8.52 5.01 1.62
C ASP A 97 7.79 5.53 0.38
N TYR A 98 7.09 6.62 0.57
CA TYR A 98 6.22 7.27 -0.39
C TYR A 98 6.22 8.77 -0.15
N LEU A 99 6.46 9.55 -1.20
CA LEU A 99 6.53 10.99 -1.18
C LEU A 99 5.44 11.57 -2.09
N LEU A 100 4.64 12.49 -1.54
CA LEU A 100 3.67 13.26 -2.32
C LEU A 100 4.34 14.45 -3.01
N LYS A 101 4.03 14.67 -4.27
CA LYS A 101 4.38 15.89 -4.99
C LYS A 101 3.46 17.05 -4.55
N PRO A 102 3.98 18.25 -4.24
CA PRO A 102 5.38 18.63 -4.27
C PRO A 102 6.17 18.02 -3.09
N ILE A 103 7.34 17.45 -3.38
CA ILE A 103 8.13 16.70 -2.40
C ILE A 103 8.70 17.64 -1.33
N ASN A 104 8.45 17.33 -0.07
CA ASN A 104 9.01 18.02 1.08
C ASN A 104 10.42 17.49 1.39
N ALA A 105 11.37 18.41 1.65
CA ALA A 105 12.77 18.03 1.93
C ALA A 105 12.92 17.18 3.20
N GLU A 106 12.14 17.47 4.26
CA GLU A 106 12.20 16.71 5.51
C GLU A 106 11.68 15.27 5.31
N GLU A 107 10.57 15.10 4.57
CA GLU A 107 10.02 13.79 4.22
C GLU A 107 10.99 12.99 3.35
N LEU A 108 11.64 13.64 2.37
CA LEU A 108 12.67 13.03 1.55
C LEU A 108 13.83 12.49 2.40
N VAL A 109 14.36 13.30 3.33
CA VAL A 109 15.44 12.87 4.23
C VAL A 109 15.03 11.68 5.09
N GLN A 110 13.80 11.68 5.62
CA GLN A 110 13.28 10.56 6.41
C GLN A 110 13.17 9.28 5.58
N ALA A 111 12.63 9.36 4.37
CA ALA A 111 12.49 8.22 3.46
C ALA A 111 13.86 7.63 3.08
N VAL A 112 14.83 8.50 2.76
CA VAL A 112 16.22 8.08 2.44
C VAL A 112 16.90 7.41 3.63
N ASN A 113 16.75 7.96 4.84
CA ASN A 113 17.32 7.35 6.05
C ASN A 113 16.73 5.97 6.31
N LYS A 114 15.43 5.80 6.11
CA LYS A 114 14.74 4.51 6.22
C LYS A 114 15.26 3.50 5.19
N ALA A 115 15.47 3.93 3.93
CA ALA A 115 16.09 3.08 2.90
C ALA A 115 17.49 2.61 3.31
N LYS A 116 18.29 3.51 3.90
CA LYS A 116 19.63 3.21 4.39
C LYS A 116 19.64 2.19 5.53
N GLU A 117 18.71 2.30 6.48
CA GLU A 117 18.57 1.36 7.60
C GLU A 117 18.17 -0.04 7.12
N LEU A 118 17.22 -0.13 6.18
CA LEU A 118 16.78 -1.40 5.61
C LEU A 118 17.90 -2.09 4.84
N ARG A 119 18.72 -1.35 4.09
CA ARG A 119 19.90 -1.89 3.39
C ARG A 119 20.87 -2.61 4.34
N SER A 120 20.99 -2.14 5.57
CA SER A 120 21.89 -2.76 6.57
C SER A 120 21.39 -4.10 7.10
N LYS A 121 20.09 -4.41 6.96
CA LYS A 121 19.41 -5.58 7.56
C LYS A 121 19.21 -6.78 6.62
N LYS A 122 19.61 -6.73 5.34
CA LYS A 122 19.44 -7.81 4.34
C LYS A 122 18.01 -8.37 4.12
N ASP A 123 16.97 -7.67 4.56
CA ASP A 123 15.57 -8.15 4.46
C ASP A 123 14.79 -7.59 3.25
N THR A 124 15.48 -7.08 2.25
CA THR A 124 14.93 -6.26 1.15
C THR A 124 14.00 -7.04 0.20
N ASN A 125 14.34 -8.29 -0.11
CA ASN A 125 13.66 -9.05 -1.17
C ASN A 125 12.23 -9.48 -0.82
N LYS A 126 11.93 -9.78 0.43
CA LYS A 126 10.59 -10.29 0.82
C LYS A 126 9.46 -9.28 0.60
N ASN A 127 9.72 -8.01 0.90
CA ASN A 127 8.71 -6.96 0.74
C ASN A 127 8.44 -6.62 -0.73
N PHE A 128 9.48 -6.70 -1.57
CA PHE A 128 9.39 -6.47 -3.01
C PHE A 128 8.70 -7.64 -3.73
N GLU A 129 9.06 -8.88 -3.42
CA GLU A 129 8.34 -10.06 -3.93
C GLU A 129 6.86 -10.05 -3.57
N LEU A 130 6.52 -9.57 -2.38
CA LEU A 130 5.14 -9.44 -1.95
C LEU A 130 4.37 -8.36 -2.73
N LEU A 131 5.03 -7.24 -3.04
CA LEU A 131 4.48 -6.20 -3.92
C LEU A 131 4.16 -6.78 -5.29
N LEU A 132 5.12 -7.46 -5.92
CA LEU A 132 4.93 -8.08 -7.22
C LEU A 132 3.84 -9.16 -7.21
N GLN A 133 3.80 -10.00 -6.18
CA GLN A 133 2.73 -10.99 -6.01
C GLN A 133 1.34 -10.36 -5.90
N ASN A 134 1.23 -9.21 -5.23
CA ASN A 134 -0.05 -8.48 -5.12
C ASN A 134 -0.46 -7.83 -6.45
N LEU A 135 0.50 -7.40 -7.26
CA LEU A 135 0.24 -6.79 -8.57
C LEU A 135 -0.07 -7.83 -9.65
N GLN A 136 0.62 -8.97 -9.64
CA GLN A 136 0.41 -10.07 -10.60
C GLN A 136 -0.86 -10.88 -10.32
N SER A 137 -1.39 -10.84 -9.11
CA SER A 137 -2.60 -11.56 -8.78
C SER A 137 -3.87 -10.84 -9.24
N ASN A 138 -4.08 -10.75 -10.55
CA ASN A 138 -5.42 -10.63 -11.15
C ASN A 138 -6.33 -11.81 -10.77
N SER A 139 -5.85 -12.73 -9.94
CA SER A 139 -6.50 -13.94 -9.46
C SER A 139 -6.91 -13.89 -7.98
N GLY A 140 -7.42 -12.75 -7.49
CA GLY A 140 -8.19 -12.71 -6.23
C GLY A 140 -7.42 -12.94 -4.91
N LYS A 141 -6.09 -13.02 -4.90
CA LYS A 141 -5.29 -13.25 -3.70
C LYS A 141 -4.45 -12.03 -3.32
N HIS A 142 -5.12 -10.92 -3.05
CA HIS A 142 -4.43 -9.74 -2.53
C HIS A 142 -3.98 -9.97 -1.08
N LYS A 143 -2.74 -9.58 -0.76
CA LYS A 143 -2.21 -9.63 0.61
C LYS A 143 -2.01 -8.24 1.17
N ILE A 144 -2.27 -8.09 2.47
CA ILE A 144 -1.90 -6.89 3.22
C ILE A 144 -0.94 -7.27 4.35
N ALA A 145 -0.11 -6.34 4.78
CA ALA A 145 0.75 -6.51 5.94
C ALA A 145 0.12 -5.80 7.14
N LEU A 146 -0.08 -6.52 8.22
CA LEU A 146 -0.55 -5.97 9.50
C LEU A 146 0.61 -5.82 10.45
N PRO A 147 0.87 -4.62 11.02
CA PRO A 147 1.87 -4.42 12.05
C PRO A 147 1.39 -5.07 13.36
N THR A 148 2.13 -6.03 13.86
CA THR A 148 1.90 -6.71 15.13
C THR A 148 3.05 -6.45 16.10
N SER A 149 2.94 -6.85 17.36
CA SER A 149 4.03 -6.76 18.34
C SER A 149 5.28 -7.56 17.94
N GLU A 150 5.12 -8.57 17.08
CA GLU A 150 6.21 -9.46 16.62
C GLU A 150 6.80 -9.01 15.26
N GLY A 151 6.27 -7.93 14.66
CA GLY A 151 6.70 -7.45 13.35
C GLY A 151 5.53 -7.33 12.37
N LEU A 152 5.77 -7.60 11.09
CA LEU A 152 4.75 -7.55 10.04
C LEU A 152 4.18 -8.95 9.78
N THR A 153 2.87 -9.11 9.94
CA THR A 153 2.15 -10.34 9.57
C THR A 153 1.45 -10.13 8.24
N PHE A 154 1.76 -10.96 7.25
CA PHE A 154 1.17 -10.90 5.91
C PHE A 154 -0.04 -11.83 5.83
N ILE A 155 -1.18 -11.27 5.42
CA ILE A 155 -2.47 -11.97 5.33
C ILE A 155 -3.15 -11.73 3.99
N ASN A 156 -3.87 -12.74 3.49
CA ASN A 156 -4.69 -12.54 2.32
C ASN A 156 -5.93 -11.73 2.69
N VAL A 157 -6.29 -10.76 1.88
CA VAL A 157 -7.49 -9.94 2.08
C VAL A 157 -8.75 -10.79 2.07
N SER A 158 -8.78 -11.83 1.22
CA SER A 158 -9.88 -12.79 1.13
C SER A 158 -10.10 -13.63 2.39
N ASP A 159 -9.12 -13.71 3.30
CA ASP A 159 -9.23 -14.45 4.55
C ASP A 159 -9.83 -13.59 5.67
N ILE A 160 -9.98 -12.29 5.45
CA ILE A 160 -10.55 -11.35 6.41
C ILE A 160 -12.07 -11.36 6.31
N ILE A 161 -12.76 -11.66 7.41
CA ILE A 161 -14.21 -11.61 7.50
C ILE A 161 -14.69 -10.19 7.84
N ARG A 162 -14.10 -9.56 8.84
CA ARG A 162 -14.47 -8.23 9.33
C ARG A 162 -13.37 -7.60 10.16
N CYS A 163 -13.48 -6.28 10.36
CA CYS A 163 -12.65 -5.53 11.28
C CYS A 163 -13.53 -4.81 12.29
N GLN A 164 -13.04 -4.68 13.52
CA GLN A 164 -13.74 -4.01 14.63
C GLN A 164 -12.81 -3.03 15.33
N ALA A 165 -13.26 -1.79 15.49
CA ALA A 165 -12.52 -0.77 16.23
C ALA A 165 -12.57 -1.03 17.75
N ASP A 166 -11.44 -0.79 18.40
CA ASP A 166 -11.28 -0.78 19.84
C ASP A 166 -10.38 0.41 20.23
N GLY A 167 -11.02 1.56 20.47
CA GLY A 167 -10.31 2.82 20.69
C GLY A 167 -9.42 3.21 19.51
N SER A 168 -8.09 3.24 19.75
CA SER A 168 -7.07 3.50 18.73
C SER A 168 -6.57 2.23 18.01
N TYR A 169 -7.12 1.08 18.37
CA TYR A 169 -6.75 -0.21 17.81
C TYR A 169 -7.84 -0.73 16.87
N THR A 170 -7.48 -1.72 16.04
CA THR A 170 -8.40 -2.45 15.17
C THR A 170 -8.17 -3.94 15.31
N HIS A 171 -9.22 -4.68 15.59
CA HIS A 171 -9.25 -6.13 15.55
C HIS A 171 -9.60 -6.61 14.15
N PHE A 172 -8.82 -7.54 13.63
CA PHE A 172 -9.11 -8.29 12.41
C PHE A 172 -9.58 -9.71 12.77
N PHE A 173 -10.68 -10.15 12.15
CA PHE A 173 -11.26 -11.48 12.32
C PHE A 173 -11.12 -12.26 11.02
N PHE A 174 -10.62 -13.50 11.10
CA PHE A 174 -10.28 -14.32 9.94
C PHE A 174 -11.11 -15.60 9.87
N LYS A 175 -11.16 -16.19 8.64
CA LYS A 175 -11.84 -17.45 8.35
C LYS A 175 -11.32 -18.63 9.19
N ASP A 176 -10.04 -18.64 9.52
CA ASP A 176 -9.40 -19.65 10.37
C ASP A 176 -9.62 -19.42 11.87
N LYS A 177 -10.55 -18.52 12.23
CA LYS A 177 -10.88 -18.10 13.61
C LYS A 177 -9.75 -17.35 14.34
N LYS A 178 -8.64 -17.04 13.65
CA LYS A 178 -7.63 -16.16 14.23
C LYS A 178 -8.16 -14.75 14.41
N LYS A 179 -7.54 -14.02 15.36
CA LYS A 179 -7.79 -12.62 15.61
C LYS A 179 -6.46 -11.91 15.74
N ILE A 180 -6.29 -10.81 15.02
CA ILE A 180 -5.09 -9.96 15.11
C ILE A 180 -5.51 -8.57 15.57
N LEU A 181 -4.80 -8.02 16.55
CA LEU A 181 -4.94 -6.65 17.02
C LEU A 181 -3.82 -5.80 16.45
N VAL A 182 -4.16 -4.66 15.89
CA VAL A 182 -3.21 -3.69 15.32
C VAL A 182 -3.39 -2.31 15.92
N SER A 183 -2.30 -1.58 16.11
CA SER A 183 -2.27 -0.24 16.73
C SER A 183 -2.56 0.88 15.72
N LYS A 184 -3.62 0.72 14.92
CA LYS A 184 -4.10 1.71 13.95
C LYS A 184 -5.62 1.79 13.96
N LYS A 185 -6.14 2.97 13.65
CA LYS A 185 -7.59 3.22 13.62
C LYS A 185 -8.23 2.50 12.43
N ILE A 186 -9.44 1.98 12.63
CA ILE A 186 -10.22 1.27 11.61
C ILE A 186 -10.46 2.11 10.33
N LYS A 187 -10.43 3.46 10.43
CA LYS A 187 -10.56 4.35 9.26
C LYS A 187 -9.43 4.13 8.26
N GLU A 188 -8.21 3.88 8.70
CA GLU A 188 -7.06 3.62 7.84
C GLU A 188 -7.24 2.32 7.05
N TYR A 189 -7.88 1.33 7.68
CA TYR A 189 -8.20 0.04 7.04
C TYR A 189 -9.45 0.09 6.16
N GLU A 190 -10.43 0.97 6.46
CA GLU A 190 -11.56 1.25 5.56
C GLU A 190 -11.04 1.70 4.21
N GLU A 191 -10.09 2.64 4.22
CA GLU A 191 -9.46 3.17 3.01
C GLU A 191 -8.66 2.09 2.25
N LEU A 192 -7.94 1.24 2.98
CA LEU A 192 -7.13 0.16 2.43
C LEU A 192 -7.96 -0.97 1.82
N LEU A 193 -9.08 -1.34 2.47
CA LEU A 193 -9.85 -2.54 2.15
C LEU A 193 -11.07 -2.26 1.25
N SER A 194 -11.48 -0.99 1.09
CA SER A 194 -12.63 -0.62 0.25
C SER A 194 -12.57 -1.12 -1.21
N PRO A 195 -11.38 -1.24 -1.87
CA PRO A 195 -11.29 -1.81 -3.20
C PRO A 195 -11.58 -3.32 -3.26
N TYR A 196 -11.67 -4.00 -2.11
CA TYR A 196 -11.81 -5.44 -1.97
C TYR A 196 -13.14 -5.83 -1.32
N ASN A 197 -14.24 -5.21 -1.71
CA ASN A 197 -15.59 -5.46 -1.20
C ASN A 197 -15.77 -5.25 0.31
N PHE A 198 -14.93 -4.42 0.96
CA PHE A 198 -15.13 -4.04 2.35
C PHE A 198 -15.94 -2.77 2.47
N VAL A 199 -16.96 -2.79 3.33
CA VAL A 199 -17.85 -1.65 3.56
C VAL A 199 -17.93 -1.31 5.04
N ARG A 200 -17.82 -0.01 5.34
CA ARG A 200 -18.02 0.51 6.69
C ARG A 200 -19.49 0.58 7.01
N VAL A 201 -19.99 -0.35 7.82
CA VAL A 201 -21.42 -0.42 8.21
C VAL A 201 -21.73 0.31 9.51
N HIS A 202 -20.73 0.52 10.38
CA HIS A 202 -20.83 1.21 11.65
C HIS A 202 -19.54 1.98 11.97
N HIS A 203 -19.59 2.97 12.88
CA HIS A 203 -18.36 3.69 13.29
C HIS A 203 -17.27 2.76 13.84
N SER A 204 -17.64 1.59 14.31
CA SER A 204 -16.72 0.58 14.85
C SER A 204 -16.60 -0.69 14.00
N HIS A 205 -17.30 -0.83 12.87
CA HIS A 205 -17.28 -2.07 12.09
C HIS A 205 -17.10 -1.82 10.60
N LEU A 206 -16.15 -2.58 10.02
CA LEU A 206 -15.88 -2.72 8.60
C LEU A 206 -16.07 -4.20 8.24
N VAL A 207 -16.92 -4.52 7.28
CA VAL A 207 -17.29 -5.90 6.92
C VAL A 207 -16.90 -6.21 5.48
N ASN A 208 -16.45 -7.43 5.24
CA ASN A 208 -16.27 -7.98 3.91
C ASN A 208 -17.63 -8.45 3.38
N LEU A 209 -18.10 -7.90 2.26
CA LEU A 209 -19.39 -8.24 1.67
C LEU A 209 -19.47 -9.69 1.23
N ASP A 210 -18.35 -10.28 0.78
CA ASP A 210 -18.25 -11.68 0.37
C ASP A 210 -18.49 -12.65 1.55
N GLU A 211 -18.35 -12.15 2.79
CA GLU A 211 -18.54 -12.91 4.03
C GLU A 211 -19.87 -12.59 4.75
N VAL A 212 -20.75 -11.82 4.11
CA VAL A 212 -22.10 -11.58 4.62
C VAL A 212 -23.01 -12.77 4.27
N THR A 213 -23.49 -13.48 5.26
CA THR A 213 -24.38 -14.64 5.07
C THR A 213 -25.84 -14.25 5.05
N LYS A 214 -26.21 -13.16 5.75
CA LYS A 214 -27.60 -12.69 5.84
C LYS A 214 -27.64 -11.20 6.15
N TYR A 215 -28.58 -10.50 5.54
CA TYR A 215 -28.99 -9.16 5.96
C TYR A 215 -30.43 -9.19 6.46
N VAL A 216 -30.66 -8.67 7.66
CA VAL A 216 -32.01 -8.54 8.26
C VAL A 216 -32.40 -7.08 8.24
N ARG A 217 -33.51 -6.78 7.58
CA ARG A 217 -34.02 -5.41 7.43
C ARG A 217 -34.53 -4.86 8.77
N GLY A 218 -34.30 -3.58 8.99
CA GLY A 218 -34.75 -2.83 10.17
C GLY A 218 -34.48 -1.35 9.97
N ASP A 219 -34.56 -0.56 11.05
CA ASP A 219 -34.28 0.90 11.06
C ASP A 219 -32.80 1.26 10.81
N GLY A 220 -31.92 0.36 10.63
CA GLY A 220 -30.55 0.30 10.10
C GLY A 220 -30.37 -1.11 9.57
N GLY A 221 -30.94 -2.07 10.29
CA GLY A 221 -30.77 -3.49 10.02
C GLY A 221 -29.49 -4.03 10.63
N TYR A 222 -29.22 -5.30 10.37
CA TYR A 222 -27.97 -5.93 10.76
C TYR A 222 -27.56 -7.00 9.74
N VAL A 223 -26.30 -7.26 9.67
CA VAL A 223 -25.72 -8.37 8.89
C VAL A 223 -25.27 -9.49 9.81
N VAL A 224 -25.39 -10.72 9.36
CA VAL A 224 -24.78 -11.91 9.97
C VAL A 224 -23.59 -12.28 9.11
N MET A 225 -22.42 -12.36 9.72
CA MET A 225 -21.18 -12.70 9.07
C MET A 225 -20.92 -14.21 9.03
N SER A 226 -20.02 -14.69 8.22
CA SER A 226 -19.66 -16.11 8.10
C SER A 226 -19.07 -16.70 9.41
N ASP A 227 -18.51 -15.86 10.30
CA ASP A 227 -18.07 -16.27 11.64
C ASP A 227 -19.22 -16.36 12.67
N GLY A 228 -20.49 -16.09 12.25
CA GLY A 228 -21.67 -16.10 13.10
C GLY A 228 -21.92 -14.79 13.84
N GLU A 229 -21.04 -13.82 13.75
CA GLU A 229 -21.22 -12.51 14.42
C GLU A 229 -22.32 -11.69 13.76
N THR A 230 -23.07 -10.99 14.59
CA THR A 230 -24.12 -10.04 14.17
C THR A 230 -23.62 -8.62 14.25
N VAL A 231 -23.53 -7.93 13.11
CA VAL A 231 -23.04 -6.56 13.01
C VAL A 231 -24.17 -5.62 12.61
N TYR A 232 -24.45 -4.61 13.45
CA TYR A 232 -25.48 -3.61 13.18
C TYR A 232 -25.01 -2.61 12.12
N VAL A 233 -25.93 -2.31 11.19
CA VAL A 233 -25.73 -1.28 10.16
C VAL A 233 -26.29 0.03 10.70
N SER A 234 -25.46 1.07 10.78
CA SER A 234 -25.96 2.38 11.24
C SER A 234 -26.86 3.01 10.18
N LYS A 235 -27.87 3.79 10.63
CA LYS A 235 -28.81 4.48 9.71
C LYS A 235 -28.09 5.29 8.65
N ARG A 236 -26.99 5.99 9.02
CA ARG A 236 -26.20 6.82 8.12
C ARG A 236 -25.44 6.02 7.05
N LYS A 237 -25.10 4.77 7.33
CA LYS A 237 -24.33 3.90 6.43
C LYS A 237 -25.19 2.91 5.65
N LYS A 238 -26.50 2.93 5.88
CA LYS A 238 -27.46 1.99 5.25
C LYS A 238 -27.51 2.15 3.73
N GLU A 239 -27.53 3.38 3.23
CA GLU A 239 -27.57 3.65 1.79
C GLU A 239 -26.27 3.21 1.11
N ASP A 240 -25.11 3.57 1.67
CA ASP A 240 -23.79 3.16 1.17
C ASP A 240 -23.66 1.63 1.14
N PHE A 241 -24.10 0.97 2.24
CA PHE A 241 -24.09 -0.49 2.35
C PHE A 241 -24.99 -1.16 1.32
N MET A 242 -26.23 -0.67 1.15
CA MET A 242 -27.17 -1.24 0.17
C MET A 242 -26.69 -1.04 -1.26
N ALA A 243 -26.10 0.11 -1.55
CA ALA A 243 -25.52 0.39 -2.87
C ALA A 243 -24.32 -0.54 -3.17
N ALA A 244 -23.50 -0.82 -2.17
CA ALA A 244 -22.38 -1.74 -2.30
C ALA A 244 -22.83 -3.21 -2.46
N LEU A 245 -23.84 -3.64 -1.68
CA LEU A 245 -24.39 -5.00 -1.74
C LEU A 245 -25.05 -5.33 -3.10
N ASN A 246 -25.60 -4.31 -3.78
CA ASN A 246 -26.20 -4.48 -5.11
C ASN A 246 -25.17 -4.51 -6.25
N LYS A 247 -23.89 -4.17 -5.98
CA LYS A 247 -22.78 -4.17 -6.95
C LYS A 247 -21.88 -5.41 -6.82
N ALA A 248 -21.92 -6.08 -5.67
CA ALA A 248 -21.18 -7.29 -5.38
C ALA A 248 -21.94 -8.50 -5.94
#